data_3c9975e89730aceac2d1d8eb91fa8d67
#
_entry.id   3c9975e89730aceac2d1d8eb91fa8d67
#
_cell.length_a   1.000
_cell.length_b   1.000
_cell.length_c   1.000
_cell.angle_alpha   90.00
_cell.angle_beta   90.00
_cell.angle_gamma   90.00
#
_symmetry.space_group_name_H-M   'P 1'
#
loop_
_entity.id
_entity.type
_entity.pdbx_description
1 polymer ?
#
loop_
_entity_poly.entity_id
_entity_poly.type
_entity_poly.pdbx_seq_one_letter_code
_entity_poly.pdbx_strand_id
1 'polypeptide(L)'
;RPALSRKPSQIIDDQIWSAFQHDRACLAAADKNLPGSRNIMWGSDYPHAEGTWPVSRNIVDQLFADLNVSDATWRNAVGLNAAKLFGIQPTIHTSQKLAA
;
A
#
# COMPACT_ATOMS: atom_id res chain seq x y z
N ARG A 1 25.74 23.10 9.07
CA ARG A 1 24.75 22.03 8.88
C ARG A 1 25.38 20.96 8.00
N PRO A 2 25.46 19.70 8.42
CA PRO A 2 25.95 18.67 7.52
C PRO A 2 25.01 18.54 6.32
N ALA A 3 25.58 18.47 5.12
CA ALA A 3 24.83 18.26 3.90
C ALA A 3 24.39 16.79 3.81
N LEU A 4 23.14 16.54 3.42
CA LEU A 4 22.67 15.20 3.10
C LEU A 4 23.31 14.73 1.79
N SER A 5 23.73 13.48 1.74
CA SER A 5 24.31 12.89 0.51
C SER A 5 23.27 12.69 -0.61
N ARG A 6 21.98 12.63 -0.25
CA ARG A 6 20.86 12.42 -1.16
C ARG A 6 19.65 13.27 -0.74
N LYS A 7 18.69 13.45 -1.65
CA LYS A 7 17.42 14.12 -1.32
C LYS A 7 16.67 13.33 -0.24
N PRO A 8 15.98 14.00 0.70
CA PRO A 8 15.15 13.30 1.71
C PRO A 8 14.17 12.29 1.12
N SER A 9 13.51 12.61 0.01
CA SER A 9 12.57 11.70 -0.67
C SER A 9 13.24 10.41 -1.15
N GLN A 10 14.49 10.47 -1.58
CA GLN A 10 15.24 9.26 -1.97
C GLN A 10 15.59 8.39 -0.75
N ILE A 11 15.89 9.01 0.39
CA ILE A 11 16.13 8.28 1.64
C ILE A 11 14.83 7.61 2.12
N ILE A 12 13.70 8.31 2.01
CA ILE A 12 12.39 7.76 2.35
C ILE A 12 12.08 6.54 1.48
N ASP A 13 12.24 6.64 0.16
CA ASP A 13 11.99 5.52 -0.75
C ASP A 13 12.85 4.29 -0.46
N ASP A 14 14.05 4.47 0.06
CA ASP A 14 14.96 3.36 0.34
C ASP A 14 14.77 2.74 1.73
N GLN A 15 14.37 3.53 2.72
CA GLN A 15 14.51 3.12 4.13
C GLN A 15 13.22 3.19 4.94
N ILE A 16 12.20 3.92 4.48
CA ILE A 16 10.96 4.11 5.24
C ILE A 16 9.80 3.37 4.58
N TRP A 17 9.11 2.60 5.40
CA TRP A 17 7.87 1.91 5.05
C TRP A 17 6.76 2.43 5.94
N SER A 18 5.59 2.67 5.37
CA SER A 18 4.45 3.22 6.11
C SER A 18 3.17 2.45 5.84
N ALA A 19 2.31 2.38 6.85
CA ALA A 19 0.99 1.79 6.73
C ALA A 19 -0.08 2.89 6.63
N PHE A 20 -1.19 2.57 5.96
CA PHE A 20 -2.36 3.43 5.86
C PHE A 20 -3.65 2.60 5.92
N GLN A 21 -4.76 3.23 6.29
CA GLN A 21 -6.09 2.62 6.32
C GLN A 21 -7.00 3.22 5.24
N HIS A 22 -7.32 4.50 5.37
CA HIS A 22 -8.28 5.23 4.53
C HIS A 22 -7.62 6.35 3.72
N ASP A 23 -6.30 6.51 3.81
CA ASP A 23 -5.61 7.66 3.24
C ASP A 23 -5.56 7.60 1.72
N ARG A 24 -6.44 8.39 1.10
CA ARG A 24 -6.57 8.50 -0.35
C ARG A 24 -5.37 9.20 -0.99
N ALA A 25 -4.78 10.17 -0.28
CA ALA A 25 -3.69 10.97 -0.81
C ALA A 25 -2.40 10.14 -0.98
N CYS A 26 -2.07 9.30 0.00
CA CYS A 26 -0.88 8.45 -0.09
C CYS A 26 -1.01 7.43 -1.23
N LEU A 27 -2.19 6.84 -1.41
CA LEU A 27 -2.44 5.88 -2.50
C LEU A 27 -2.37 6.56 -3.88
N ALA A 28 -2.96 7.76 -4.01
CA ALA A 28 -2.88 8.53 -5.25
C ALA A 28 -1.44 8.97 -5.57
N ALA A 29 -0.65 9.32 -4.55
CA ALA A 29 0.76 9.65 -4.71
C ALA A 29 1.58 8.44 -5.20
N ALA A 30 1.33 7.26 -4.62
CA ALA A 30 1.98 6.02 -5.02
C ALA A 30 1.64 5.63 -6.47
N ASP A 31 0.38 5.79 -6.88
CA ASP A 31 -0.04 5.48 -8.24
C ASP A 31 0.63 6.40 -9.29
N LYS A 32 0.89 7.65 -8.92
CA LYS A 32 1.67 8.59 -9.72
C LYS A 32 3.19 8.42 -9.58
N ASN A 33 3.62 7.43 -8.80
CA ASN A 33 5.03 7.15 -8.53
C ASN A 33 5.81 8.39 -8.04
N LEU A 34 5.18 9.18 -7.17
CA LEU A 34 5.84 10.37 -6.62
C LEU A 34 6.98 9.96 -5.68
N PRO A 35 8.07 10.75 -5.62
CA PRO A 35 9.17 10.47 -4.70
C PRO A 35 8.72 10.42 -3.24
N GLY A 36 9.13 9.38 -2.50
CA GLY A 36 8.76 9.17 -1.10
C GLY A 36 7.43 8.44 -0.88
N SER A 37 6.75 7.97 -1.95
CA SER A 37 5.42 7.35 -1.84
C SER A 37 5.37 5.85 -2.14
N ARG A 38 6.52 5.22 -2.44
CA ARG A 38 6.54 3.85 -3.01
C ARG A 38 6.29 2.74 -2.01
N ASN A 39 6.71 2.93 -0.77
CA ASN A 39 6.74 1.89 0.27
C ASN A 39 5.53 1.97 1.19
N ILE A 40 4.33 2.07 0.62
CA ILE A 40 3.09 2.09 1.38
C ILE A 40 2.48 0.70 1.48
N MET A 41 1.86 0.41 2.62
CA MET A 41 1.18 -0.85 2.88
C MET A 41 -0.18 -0.58 3.49
N TRP A 42 -1.21 -1.24 2.97
CA TRP A 42 -2.51 -1.17 3.60
C TRP A 42 -2.54 -2.01 4.88
N GLY A 43 -3.16 -1.50 5.94
CA GLY A 43 -3.33 -2.20 7.20
C GLY A 43 -4.70 -1.93 7.82
N SER A 44 -5.27 -2.93 8.49
CA SER A 44 -6.59 -2.83 9.13
C SER A 44 -6.59 -2.12 10.47
N ASP A 45 -5.41 -1.97 11.07
CA ASP A 45 -5.23 -1.47 12.44
C ASP A 45 -5.97 -2.29 13.50
N TYR A 46 -6.22 -3.56 13.22
CA TYR A 46 -6.82 -4.47 14.21
C TYR A 46 -5.85 -4.72 15.38
N PRO A 47 -6.29 -4.72 16.66
CA PRO A 47 -7.67 -4.64 17.14
C PRO A 47 -8.10 -3.24 17.64
N HIS A 48 -7.55 -2.17 17.11
CA HIS A 48 -7.92 -0.81 17.50
C HIS A 48 -9.41 -0.52 17.22
N ALA A 49 -10.02 0.30 18.06
CA ALA A 49 -11.43 0.68 17.90
C ALA A 49 -11.72 1.43 16.59
N GLU A 50 -10.72 2.14 16.07
CA GLU A 50 -10.77 2.85 14.78
C GLU A 50 -10.36 1.97 13.60
N GLY A 51 -10.04 0.69 13.87
CA GLY A 51 -9.66 -0.28 12.85
C GLY A 51 -10.80 -0.59 11.86
N THR A 52 -10.43 -1.13 10.71
CA THR A 52 -11.38 -1.40 9.62
C THR A 52 -12.11 -2.74 9.76
N TRP A 53 -11.73 -3.57 10.75
CA TRP A 53 -12.40 -4.84 10.99
C TRP A 53 -13.83 -4.64 11.56
N PRO A 54 -14.86 -5.41 11.16
CA PRO A 54 -14.80 -6.59 10.26
C PRO A 54 -15.05 -6.27 8.77
N VAL A 55 -15.11 -5.01 8.38
CA VAL A 55 -15.47 -4.59 7.01
C VAL A 55 -14.27 -4.23 6.13
N SER A 56 -13.07 -4.63 6.55
CA SER A 56 -11.78 -4.32 5.90
C SER A 56 -11.81 -4.53 4.38
N ARG A 57 -12.37 -5.64 3.92
CA ARG A 57 -12.42 -5.96 2.50
C ARG A 57 -13.23 -4.93 1.71
N ASN A 58 -14.41 -4.56 2.22
CA ASN A 58 -15.26 -3.58 1.56
C ASN A 58 -14.60 -2.20 1.48
N ILE A 59 -13.90 -1.79 2.55
CA ILE A 59 -13.16 -0.52 2.59
C ILE A 59 -12.06 -0.51 1.55
N VAL A 60 -11.28 -1.59 1.44
CA VAL A 60 -10.22 -1.71 0.44
C VAL A 60 -10.81 -1.65 -0.96
N ASP A 61 -11.80 -2.47 -1.26
CA ASP A 61 -12.40 -2.54 -2.59
C ASP A 61 -12.99 -1.18 -3.01
N GLN A 62 -13.63 -0.45 -2.09
CA GLN A 62 -14.19 0.87 -2.36
C GLN A 62 -13.11 1.93 -2.57
N LEU A 63 -12.08 1.94 -1.73
CA LEU A 63 -10.97 2.88 -1.83
C LEU A 63 -10.28 2.80 -3.20
N PHE A 64 -10.05 1.60 -3.68
CA PHE A 64 -9.41 1.39 -4.98
C PHE A 64 -10.34 1.71 -6.16
N ALA A 65 -11.61 1.36 -6.05
CA ALA A 65 -12.61 1.70 -7.07
C ALA A 65 -12.76 3.22 -7.22
N ASP A 66 -12.86 3.95 -6.11
CA ASP A 66 -13.03 5.40 -6.10
C ASP A 66 -11.83 6.16 -6.70
N LEU A 67 -10.62 5.66 -6.48
CA LEU A 67 -9.39 6.30 -6.94
C LEU A 67 -8.96 5.84 -8.33
N ASN A 68 -9.52 4.75 -8.83
CA ASN A 68 -9.18 4.15 -10.11
C ASN A 68 -7.66 3.97 -10.29
N VAL A 69 -6.99 3.50 -9.24
CA VAL A 69 -5.55 3.26 -9.26
C VAL A 69 -5.19 2.04 -10.13
N SER A 70 -3.97 2.00 -10.61
CA SER A 70 -3.46 0.88 -11.39
C SER A 70 -3.47 -0.43 -10.60
N ASP A 71 -3.60 -1.55 -11.30
CA ASP A 71 -3.50 -2.89 -10.71
C ASP A 71 -2.16 -3.13 -10.00
N ALA A 72 -1.08 -2.57 -10.55
CA ALA A 72 0.25 -2.64 -9.93
C ALA A 72 0.30 -1.92 -8.58
N THR A 73 -0.25 -0.71 -8.48
CA THR A 73 -0.33 0.03 -7.22
C THR A 73 -1.18 -0.71 -6.20
N TRP A 74 -2.33 -1.25 -6.63
CA TRP A 74 -3.19 -2.05 -5.78
C TRP A 74 -2.45 -3.26 -5.19
N ARG A 75 -1.83 -4.09 -6.03
CA ARG A 75 -1.09 -5.28 -5.59
C ARG A 75 0.05 -4.94 -4.65
N ASN A 76 0.79 -3.89 -4.94
CA ASN A 76 1.87 -3.42 -4.07
C ASN A 76 1.35 -3.01 -2.70
N ALA A 77 0.33 -2.17 -2.67
CA ALA A 77 -0.22 -1.64 -1.42
C ALA A 77 -0.88 -2.71 -0.54
N VAL A 78 -1.62 -3.68 -1.12
CA VAL A 78 -2.34 -4.69 -0.34
C VAL A 78 -1.53 -5.93 0.01
N GLY A 79 -0.32 -6.10 -0.53
CA GLY A 79 0.42 -7.32 -0.23
C GLY A 79 1.88 -7.35 -0.64
N LEU A 80 2.23 -6.96 -1.87
CA LEU A 80 3.59 -7.19 -2.38
C LEU A 80 4.65 -6.35 -1.65
N ASN A 81 4.33 -5.14 -1.23
CA ASN A 81 5.23 -4.32 -0.43
C ASN A 81 5.50 -4.96 0.94
N ALA A 82 4.47 -5.46 1.62
CA ALA A 82 4.65 -6.18 2.88
C ALA A 82 5.45 -7.47 2.69
N ALA A 83 5.15 -8.23 1.64
CA ALA A 83 5.89 -9.44 1.29
C ALA A 83 7.39 -9.16 1.09
N LYS A 84 7.71 -8.09 0.36
CA LYS A 84 9.09 -7.65 0.15
C LYS A 84 9.78 -7.23 1.45
N LEU A 85 9.13 -6.42 2.27
CA LEU A 85 9.69 -5.91 3.53
C LEU A 85 9.99 -7.04 4.52
N PHE A 86 9.05 -7.99 4.66
CA PHE A 86 9.13 -9.07 5.65
C PHE A 86 9.72 -10.36 5.11
N GLY A 87 10.17 -10.41 3.85
CA GLY A 87 10.76 -11.60 3.24
C GLY A 87 9.76 -12.75 3.08
N ILE A 88 8.48 -12.45 2.88
CA ILE A 88 7.42 -13.43 2.70
C ILE A 88 7.29 -13.79 1.23
N GLN A 89 7.19 -15.08 0.92
CA GLN A 89 6.83 -15.52 -0.44
C GLN A 89 5.30 -15.48 -0.59
N PRO A 90 4.75 -14.56 -1.39
CA PRO A 90 3.31 -14.47 -1.55
C PRO A 90 2.79 -15.69 -2.32
N THR A 91 1.76 -16.35 -1.78
CA THR A 91 1.00 -17.34 -2.53
C THR A 91 0.04 -16.60 -3.45
N ILE A 92 0.33 -16.58 -4.73
CA ILE A 92 -0.59 -16.02 -5.72
C ILE A 92 -1.67 -17.05 -5.98
N HIS A 93 -2.81 -16.91 -5.32
CA HIS A 93 -4.01 -17.58 -5.78
C HIS A 93 -4.47 -16.86 -7.04
N THR A 94 -4.21 -17.45 -8.20
CA THR A 94 -4.95 -17.10 -9.41
C THR A 94 -6.41 -17.40 -9.10
N SER A 95 -7.17 -16.35 -8.78
CA SER A 95 -8.62 -16.45 -8.76
C SER A 95 -9.00 -16.97 -10.13
N GLN A 96 -9.40 -18.24 -10.23
CA GLN A 96 -10.21 -18.67 -11.37
C GLN A 96 -11.32 -17.63 -11.42
N LYS A 97 -11.38 -16.90 -12.54
CA LYS A 97 -12.60 -16.17 -12.87
C LYS A 97 -13.72 -17.18 -12.68
N LEU A 98 -14.52 -16.98 -11.64
CA LEU A 98 -15.83 -17.63 -11.58
C LEU A 98 -16.49 -17.22 -12.89
N ALA A 99 -16.52 -18.17 -13.81
CA ALA A 99 -17.32 -18.02 -15.02
C ALA A 99 -18.74 -17.77 -14.55
N ALA A 100 -19.26 -16.62 -14.95
CA ALA A 100 -20.65 -16.23 -14.66
C ALA A 100 -21.59 -17.23 -15.26
#